data_d961fc482996ef6094950e0df2435307
#
_entry.id   d961fc482996ef6094950e0df2435307
#
_cell.length_a   1.000
_cell.length_b   1.000
_cell.length_c   1.000
_cell.angle_alpha   90.00
_cell.angle_beta   90.00
_cell.angle_gamma   90.00
#
_symmetry.space_group_name_H-M   'P 1'
#
loop_
_entity.id
_entity.type
_entity.pdbx_description
1 polymer ?
#
loop_
_entity_poly.entity_id
_entity_poly.type
_entity_poly.pdbx_seq_one_letter_code
_entity_poly.pdbx_strand_id
1 'polypeptide(L)'
;MEKLQNTKEPSRDPERMKYRLSEAMKECMKYAPVEKITVKEIVEVCGTTRQTFYRNFQDKYDLINWYFDKILLKSFEYMGKSETIYEGLVNKFYYIQQENLFFRTAFKNDDQNCLRDHDFHLILQFYTDQIEQKTGEKISEHLRFLLEMYCQGSIYMTVQWVLGKLKGTPEEIARSLVDAMPLKLMEVFKVLNLSLIHISEPTRLRCI
;
A
#
# COMPACT_ATOMS: atom_id res chain seq x y z
N MET A 1 24.66 51.19 6.75
CA MET A 1 24.52 50.34 5.56
C MET A 1 24.39 48.88 6.02
N GLU A 2 23.18 48.49 6.31
CA GLU A 2 22.85 47.14 6.78
C GLU A 2 22.57 46.27 5.57
N LYS A 3 23.29 45.14 5.47
CA LYS A 3 23.12 44.16 4.39
C LYS A 3 21.88 43.34 4.70
N LEU A 4 20.86 43.45 3.83
CA LEU A 4 19.70 42.60 3.79
C LEU A 4 20.14 41.13 3.68
N GLN A 5 19.78 40.36 4.67
CA GLN A 5 19.95 38.92 4.71
C GLN A 5 19.01 38.29 3.67
N ASN A 6 19.64 37.59 2.77
CA ASN A 6 18.99 36.77 1.73
C ASN A 6 18.32 35.57 2.39
N THR A 7 17.01 35.65 2.65
CA THR A 7 16.22 34.53 3.12
C THR A 7 16.08 33.52 1.96
N LYS A 8 16.87 32.45 2.05
CA LYS A 8 16.68 31.26 1.19
C LYS A 8 15.23 30.83 1.26
N GLU A 9 14.51 30.89 0.14
CA GLU A 9 13.22 30.23 -0.03
C GLU A 9 13.39 28.74 0.38
N PRO A 10 12.41 28.16 1.13
CA PRO A 10 12.48 26.75 1.49
C PRO A 10 12.51 25.93 0.21
N SER A 11 13.47 25.00 0.11
CA SER A 11 13.62 24.07 -0.99
C SER A 11 12.25 23.48 -1.33
N ARG A 12 11.78 23.69 -2.56
CA ARG A 12 10.50 23.15 -3.03
C ARG A 12 10.64 21.64 -3.06
N ASP A 13 10.04 20.98 -2.06
CA ASP A 13 9.87 19.54 -2.08
C ASP A 13 9.16 19.16 -3.40
N PRO A 14 9.81 18.42 -4.31
CA PRO A 14 9.24 18.09 -5.62
C PRO A 14 7.93 17.27 -5.47
N GLU A 15 7.72 16.58 -4.35
CA GLU A 15 6.51 15.81 -4.10
C GLU A 15 5.36 16.63 -3.49
N ARG A 16 5.62 17.79 -2.95
CA ARG A 16 4.59 18.62 -2.28
C ARG A 16 3.39 18.90 -3.18
N MET A 17 3.62 19.18 -4.47
CA MET A 17 2.53 19.43 -5.41
C MET A 17 1.76 18.16 -5.72
N LYS A 18 2.42 17.01 -5.82
CA LYS A 18 1.78 15.71 -6.03
C LYS A 18 0.83 15.38 -4.88
N TYR A 19 1.27 15.57 -3.61
CA TYR A 19 0.40 15.39 -2.44
C TYR A 19 -0.80 16.35 -2.45
N ARG A 20 -0.62 17.62 -2.80
CA ARG A 20 -1.73 18.58 -2.91
C ARG A 20 -2.77 18.17 -3.95
N LEU A 21 -2.32 17.67 -5.10
CA LEU A 21 -3.20 17.16 -6.15
C LEU A 21 -3.91 15.88 -5.70
N SER A 22 -3.26 15.00 -4.94
CA SER A 22 -3.88 13.79 -4.38
C SER A 22 -4.95 14.13 -3.34
N GLU A 23 -4.71 15.10 -2.46
CA GLU A 23 -5.74 15.58 -1.53
C GLU A 23 -6.94 16.19 -2.28
N ALA A 24 -6.69 16.97 -3.33
CA ALA A 24 -7.77 17.51 -4.18
C ALA A 24 -8.56 16.39 -4.88
N MET A 25 -7.88 15.33 -5.35
CA MET A 25 -8.54 14.15 -5.91
C MET A 25 -9.43 13.46 -4.88
N LYS A 26 -8.96 13.28 -3.64
CA LYS A 26 -9.74 12.71 -2.53
C LYS A 26 -11.00 13.55 -2.22
N GLU A 27 -10.87 14.88 -2.25
CA GLU A 27 -12.04 15.75 -2.10
C GLU A 27 -13.07 15.54 -3.23
N CYS A 28 -12.63 15.43 -4.49
CA CYS A 28 -13.52 15.12 -5.60
C CYS A 28 -14.20 13.74 -5.45
N MET A 29 -13.49 12.74 -4.92
CA MET A 29 -14.02 11.39 -4.68
C MET A 29 -15.17 11.34 -3.65
N LYS A 30 -15.36 12.37 -2.83
CA LYS A 30 -16.52 12.48 -1.93
C LYS A 30 -17.84 12.64 -2.67
N TYR A 31 -17.80 13.19 -3.89
CA TYR A 31 -18.98 13.61 -4.63
C TYR A 31 -19.18 12.88 -5.95
N ALA A 32 -18.14 12.25 -6.49
CA ALA A 32 -18.20 11.58 -7.78
C ALA A 32 -17.31 10.31 -7.82
N PRO A 33 -17.71 9.28 -8.60
CA PRO A 33 -16.85 8.16 -8.90
C PRO A 33 -15.69 8.60 -9.80
N VAL A 34 -14.56 7.85 -9.75
CA VAL A 34 -13.31 8.20 -10.45
C VAL A 34 -13.51 8.53 -11.93
N GLU A 35 -14.36 7.78 -12.63
CA GLU A 35 -14.58 7.94 -14.08
C GLU A 35 -15.15 9.32 -14.42
N LYS A 36 -15.99 9.86 -13.54
CA LYS A 36 -16.65 11.17 -13.74
C LYS A 36 -15.78 12.35 -13.31
N ILE A 37 -14.78 12.13 -12.46
CA ILE A 37 -13.87 13.18 -12.01
C ILE A 37 -12.98 13.62 -13.18
N THR A 38 -12.89 14.93 -13.40
CA THR A 38 -12.07 15.53 -14.46
C THR A 38 -10.83 16.21 -13.88
N VAL A 39 -9.77 16.32 -14.69
CA VAL A 39 -8.56 17.10 -14.31
C VAL A 39 -8.92 18.56 -14.02
N LYS A 40 -9.96 19.10 -14.68
CA LYS A 40 -10.44 20.46 -14.41
C LYS A 40 -10.90 20.61 -12.96
N GLU A 41 -11.74 19.71 -12.48
CA GLU A 41 -12.24 19.72 -11.10
C GLU A 41 -11.11 19.55 -10.08
N ILE A 42 -10.16 18.61 -10.33
CA ILE A 42 -9.02 18.40 -9.45
C ILE A 42 -8.18 19.69 -9.29
N VAL A 43 -7.87 20.38 -10.39
CA VAL A 43 -7.04 21.58 -10.32
C VAL A 43 -7.79 22.79 -9.73
N GLU A 44 -9.09 22.87 -9.92
CA GLU A 44 -9.96 23.88 -9.29
C GLU A 44 -9.96 23.69 -7.76
N VAL A 45 -10.18 22.46 -7.28
CA VAL A 45 -10.12 22.13 -5.84
C VAL A 45 -8.71 22.34 -5.27
N CYS A 46 -7.66 21.98 -6.02
CA CYS A 46 -6.27 22.18 -5.61
C CYS A 46 -5.83 23.66 -5.59
N GLY A 47 -6.56 24.55 -6.26
CA GLY A 47 -6.16 25.95 -6.48
C GLY A 47 -4.91 26.06 -7.36
N THR A 48 -4.84 25.28 -8.45
CA THR A 48 -3.71 25.24 -9.40
C THR A 48 -4.19 25.21 -10.85
N THR A 49 -3.30 24.96 -11.81
CA THR A 49 -3.60 24.95 -13.24
C THR A 49 -3.48 23.56 -13.84
N ARG A 50 -4.17 23.30 -14.98
CA ARG A 50 -4.00 22.08 -15.76
C ARG A 50 -2.54 21.86 -16.17
N GLN A 51 -1.80 22.93 -16.53
CA GLN A 51 -0.38 22.82 -16.87
C GLN A 51 0.43 22.26 -15.68
N THR A 52 0.13 22.73 -14.46
CA THR A 52 0.76 22.20 -13.24
C THR A 52 0.40 20.73 -13.02
N PHE A 53 -0.84 20.32 -13.28
CA PHE A 53 -1.24 18.91 -13.20
C PHE A 53 -0.41 18.06 -14.16
N TYR A 54 -0.37 18.41 -15.46
CA TYR A 54 0.33 17.63 -16.49
C TYR A 54 1.86 17.64 -16.39
N ARG A 55 2.44 18.53 -15.59
CA ARG A 55 3.86 18.45 -15.19
C ARG A 55 4.13 17.36 -14.15
N ASN A 56 3.13 16.93 -13.40
CA ASN A 56 3.25 15.99 -12.29
C ASN A 56 2.69 14.61 -12.63
N PHE A 57 1.64 14.53 -13.44
CA PHE A 57 0.90 13.32 -13.77
C PHE A 57 0.45 13.33 -15.23
N GLN A 58 0.43 12.16 -15.86
CA GLN A 58 -0.07 11.99 -17.24
C GLN A 58 -1.61 12.17 -17.28
N ASP A 59 -2.29 11.58 -16.31
CA ASP A 59 -3.73 11.65 -16.13
C ASP A 59 -4.13 11.42 -14.66
N LYS A 60 -5.44 11.36 -14.40
CA LYS A 60 -5.97 11.13 -13.05
C LYS A 60 -5.68 9.73 -12.50
N TYR A 61 -5.47 8.74 -13.35
CA TYR A 61 -5.16 7.37 -12.95
C TYR A 61 -3.69 7.24 -12.53
N ASP A 62 -2.79 7.91 -13.24
CA ASP A 62 -1.38 8.07 -12.83
C ASP A 62 -1.26 8.72 -11.44
N LEU A 63 -2.08 9.74 -11.16
CA LEU A 63 -2.17 10.34 -9.83
C LEU A 63 -2.65 9.33 -8.77
N ILE A 64 -3.70 8.56 -9.07
CA ILE A 64 -4.24 7.53 -8.16
C ILE A 64 -3.18 6.48 -7.87
N ASN A 65 -2.51 5.94 -8.89
CA ASN A 65 -1.46 4.94 -8.74
C ASN A 65 -0.29 5.48 -7.92
N TRP A 66 0.16 6.70 -8.21
CA TRP A 66 1.22 7.34 -7.44
C TRP A 66 0.86 7.48 -5.94
N TYR A 67 -0.36 7.91 -5.63
CA TYR A 67 -0.79 8.05 -4.23
C TYR A 67 -0.92 6.69 -3.55
N PHE A 68 -1.43 5.70 -4.25
CA PHE A 68 -1.48 4.31 -3.80
C PHE A 68 -0.08 3.79 -3.44
N ASP A 69 0.92 4.01 -4.32
CA ASP A 69 2.31 3.62 -4.07
C ASP A 69 2.85 4.25 -2.79
N LYS A 70 2.58 5.53 -2.57
CA LYS A 70 3.04 6.23 -1.35
C LYS A 70 2.47 5.61 -0.07
N ILE A 71 1.21 5.19 -0.10
CA ILE A 71 0.58 4.52 1.05
C ILE A 71 1.18 3.12 1.23
N LEU A 72 1.33 2.37 0.13
CA LEU A 72 1.84 1.02 0.16
C LEU A 72 3.31 0.97 0.58
N LEU A 73 4.17 1.84 0.04
CA LEU A 73 5.57 1.95 0.43
C LEU A 73 5.74 2.27 1.91
N LYS A 74 4.92 3.15 2.48
CA LYS A 74 4.92 3.37 3.94
C LYS A 74 4.62 2.08 4.71
N SER A 75 3.66 1.29 4.25
CA SER A 75 3.35 0.01 4.90
C SER A 75 4.50 -0.98 4.80
N PHE A 76 5.24 -0.99 3.69
CA PHE A 76 6.44 -1.83 3.50
C PHE A 76 7.62 -1.39 4.39
N GLU A 77 7.82 -0.09 4.59
CA GLU A 77 8.81 0.41 5.54
C GLU A 77 8.52 -0.08 6.97
N TYR A 78 7.25 -0.11 7.36
CA TYR A 78 6.84 -0.66 8.65
C TYR A 78 7.01 -2.19 8.70
N MET A 79 6.67 -2.92 7.63
CA MET A 79 6.92 -4.37 7.56
C MET A 79 8.40 -4.71 7.67
N GLY A 80 9.29 -3.93 7.05
CA GLY A 80 10.74 -4.12 7.18
C GLY A 80 11.30 -3.79 8.56
N LYS A 81 10.57 -3.01 9.37
CA LYS A 81 10.91 -2.63 10.76
C LYS A 81 10.07 -3.36 11.80
N SER A 82 8.96 -3.96 11.41
CA SER A 82 8.08 -4.72 12.30
C SER A 82 8.75 -6.04 12.68
N GLU A 83 8.51 -6.48 13.92
CA GLU A 83 9.04 -7.76 14.41
C GLU A 83 8.38 -8.95 13.73
N THR A 84 7.16 -8.75 13.16
CA THR A 84 6.40 -9.82 12.52
C THR A 84 5.67 -9.35 11.24
N ILE A 85 5.42 -10.31 10.33
CA ILE A 85 4.57 -10.08 9.15
C ILE A 85 3.14 -9.68 9.56
N TYR A 86 2.62 -10.31 10.63
CA TYR A 86 1.30 -9.98 11.16
C TYR A 86 1.18 -8.51 11.53
N GLU A 87 2.13 -7.97 12.31
CA GLU A 87 2.13 -6.54 12.68
C GLU A 87 2.23 -5.63 11.47
N GLY A 88 3.07 -5.98 10.49
CA GLY A 88 3.17 -5.25 9.23
C GLY A 88 1.83 -5.22 8.48
N LEU A 89 1.13 -6.35 8.40
CA LEU A 89 -0.20 -6.44 7.79
C LEU A 89 -1.24 -5.65 8.59
N VAL A 90 -1.25 -5.73 9.92
CA VAL A 90 -2.15 -4.94 10.77
C VAL A 90 -1.97 -3.45 10.50
N ASN A 91 -0.74 -2.97 10.47
CA ASN A 91 -0.43 -1.58 10.15
C ASN A 91 -0.92 -1.19 8.75
N LYS A 92 -0.67 -2.04 7.74
CA LYS A 92 -1.20 -1.85 6.37
C LYS A 92 -2.73 -1.67 6.38
N PHE A 93 -3.46 -2.54 7.08
CA PHE A 93 -4.92 -2.48 7.12
C PHE A 93 -5.45 -1.28 7.88
N TYR A 94 -4.78 -0.82 8.93
CA TYR A 94 -5.13 0.45 9.58
C TYR A 94 -4.93 1.65 8.64
N TYR A 95 -3.85 1.69 7.86
CA TYR A 95 -3.67 2.74 6.84
C TYR A 95 -4.77 2.71 5.78
N ILE A 96 -5.11 1.53 5.26
CA ILE A 96 -6.20 1.37 4.30
C ILE A 96 -7.52 1.85 4.92
N GLN A 97 -7.77 1.57 6.20
CA GLN A 97 -8.97 2.00 6.91
C GLN A 97 -9.02 3.53 7.07
N GLN A 98 -7.91 4.18 7.38
CA GLN A 98 -7.81 5.64 7.45
C GLN A 98 -8.10 6.30 6.10
N GLU A 99 -7.66 5.70 4.99
CA GLU A 99 -7.86 6.16 3.62
C GLU A 99 -9.02 5.43 2.92
N ASN A 100 -10.01 4.93 3.68
CA ASN A 100 -11.08 4.06 3.16
C ASN A 100 -11.83 4.66 1.98
N LEU A 101 -12.14 5.96 2.00
CA LEU A 101 -12.82 6.64 0.90
C LEU A 101 -12.02 6.53 -0.40
N PHE A 102 -10.71 6.80 -0.33
CA PHE A 102 -9.82 6.70 -1.48
C PHE A 102 -9.79 5.28 -2.05
N PHE A 103 -9.45 4.29 -1.22
CA PHE A 103 -9.35 2.90 -1.65
C PHE A 103 -10.67 2.35 -2.19
N ARG A 104 -11.79 2.62 -1.48
CA ARG A 104 -13.10 2.17 -1.91
C ARG A 104 -13.50 2.75 -3.25
N THR A 105 -13.25 4.04 -3.48
CA THR A 105 -13.58 4.72 -4.72
C THR A 105 -12.67 4.26 -5.86
N ALA A 106 -11.38 4.08 -5.59
CA ALA A 106 -10.40 3.61 -6.56
C ALA A 106 -10.64 2.15 -7.01
N PHE A 107 -11.00 1.24 -6.06
CA PHE A 107 -11.25 -0.17 -6.38
C PHE A 107 -12.66 -0.48 -6.89
N LYS A 108 -13.61 0.45 -6.78
CA LYS A 108 -15.00 0.20 -7.15
C LYS A 108 -15.17 -0.07 -8.64
N ASN A 109 -14.40 0.64 -9.48
CA ASN A 109 -14.42 0.55 -10.93
C ASN A 109 -12.98 0.50 -11.46
N ASP A 110 -12.34 -0.63 -11.23
CA ASP A 110 -10.90 -0.83 -11.47
C ASP A 110 -10.55 -1.14 -12.94
N ASP A 111 -11.55 -1.34 -13.80
CA ASP A 111 -11.35 -1.75 -15.20
C ASP A 111 -10.50 -0.76 -16.02
N GLN A 112 -10.52 0.54 -15.69
CA GLN A 112 -9.71 1.57 -16.35
C GLN A 112 -8.42 1.91 -15.63
N ASN A 113 -8.36 1.63 -14.34
CA ASN A 113 -7.31 2.03 -13.43
C ASN A 113 -6.21 0.96 -13.30
N CYS A 114 -6.58 -0.31 -13.50
CA CYS A 114 -5.70 -1.48 -13.32
C CYS A 114 -4.97 -1.47 -11.95
N LEU A 115 -5.60 -0.87 -10.92
CA LEU A 115 -4.98 -0.68 -9.62
C LEU A 115 -4.68 -2.02 -8.93
N ARG A 116 -5.51 -3.07 -9.16
CA ARG A 116 -5.25 -4.41 -8.62
C ARG A 116 -4.02 -5.05 -9.25
N ASP A 117 -3.86 -4.91 -10.57
CA ASP A 117 -2.69 -5.42 -11.27
C ASP A 117 -1.43 -4.64 -10.85
N HIS A 118 -1.58 -3.33 -10.66
CA HIS A 118 -0.51 -2.48 -10.16
C HIS A 118 -0.09 -2.89 -8.73
N ASP A 119 -1.06 -3.06 -7.80
CA ASP A 119 -0.83 -3.57 -6.43
C ASP A 119 -0.13 -4.94 -6.46
N PHE A 120 -0.59 -5.84 -7.33
CA PHE A 120 0.00 -7.18 -7.48
C PHE A 120 1.48 -7.12 -7.85
N HIS A 121 1.85 -6.34 -8.86
CA HIS A 121 3.24 -6.21 -9.29
C HIS A 121 4.13 -5.63 -8.20
N LEU A 122 3.65 -4.61 -7.48
CA LEU A 122 4.39 -3.99 -6.38
C LEU A 122 4.63 -4.95 -5.22
N ILE A 123 3.59 -5.65 -4.78
CA ILE A 123 3.69 -6.60 -3.66
C ILE A 123 4.56 -7.79 -4.04
N LEU A 124 4.38 -8.34 -5.25
CA LEU A 124 5.19 -9.45 -5.74
C LEU A 124 6.66 -9.07 -5.82
N GLN A 125 6.97 -7.90 -6.37
CA GLN A 125 8.33 -7.39 -6.44
C GLN A 125 8.93 -7.19 -5.06
N PHE A 126 8.20 -6.56 -4.14
CA PHE A 126 8.66 -6.36 -2.76
C PHE A 126 9.07 -7.66 -2.08
N TYR A 127 8.21 -8.69 -2.10
CA TYR A 127 8.53 -9.97 -1.48
C TYR A 127 9.66 -10.72 -2.20
N THR A 128 9.70 -10.66 -3.52
CA THR A 128 10.79 -11.24 -4.32
C THR A 128 12.12 -10.64 -3.92
N ASP A 129 12.20 -9.30 -3.89
CA ASP A 129 13.42 -8.57 -3.51
C ASP A 129 13.86 -8.92 -2.06
N GLN A 130 12.90 -9.01 -1.12
CA GLN A 130 13.20 -9.40 0.26
C GLN A 130 13.78 -10.82 0.35
N ILE A 131 13.22 -11.76 -0.41
CA ILE A 131 13.71 -13.14 -0.46
C ILE A 131 15.12 -13.17 -1.06
N GLU A 132 15.31 -12.60 -2.25
CA GLU A 132 16.59 -12.64 -2.95
C GLU A 132 17.70 -11.90 -2.20
N GLN A 133 17.43 -10.73 -1.62
CA GLN A 133 18.41 -9.98 -0.83
C GLN A 133 18.87 -10.73 0.42
N LYS A 134 17.97 -11.43 1.09
CA LYS A 134 18.29 -12.13 2.34
C LYS A 134 18.87 -13.52 2.12
N THR A 135 18.47 -14.22 1.06
CA THR A 135 19.01 -15.55 0.73
C THR A 135 20.29 -15.48 -0.09
N GLY A 136 20.52 -14.38 -0.83
CA GLY A 136 21.58 -14.27 -1.82
C GLY A 136 21.33 -15.10 -3.09
N GLU A 137 20.14 -15.71 -3.24
CA GLU A 137 19.78 -16.57 -4.35
C GLU A 137 18.51 -16.06 -5.02
N LYS A 138 18.36 -16.32 -6.34
CA LYS A 138 17.12 -16.04 -7.06
C LYS A 138 15.99 -16.92 -6.58
N ILE A 139 14.79 -16.36 -6.52
CA ILE A 139 13.60 -17.12 -6.17
C ILE A 139 13.36 -18.27 -7.16
N SER A 140 13.14 -19.50 -6.66
CA SER A 140 12.84 -20.65 -7.52
C SER A 140 11.44 -20.50 -8.16
N GLU A 141 11.24 -21.10 -9.33
CA GLU A 141 9.95 -21.08 -10.05
C GLU A 141 8.79 -21.58 -9.18
N HIS A 142 9.01 -22.65 -8.42
CA HIS A 142 8.00 -23.17 -7.53
C HIS A 142 7.64 -22.20 -6.39
N LEU A 143 8.63 -21.57 -5.76
CA LEU A 143 8.40 -20.60 -4.70
C LEU A 143 7.73 -19.33 -5.26
N ARG A 144 8.12 -18.91 -6.46
CA ARG A 144 7.50 -17.81 -7.20
C ARG A 144 6.02 -18.08 -7.46
N PHE A 145 5.68 -19.27 -7.94
CA PHE A 145 4.28 -19.68 -8.17
C PHE A 145 3.45 -19.58 -6.88
N LEU A 146 3.97 -20.07 -5.75
CA LEU A 146 3.29 -19.98 -4.45
C LEU A 146 3.10 -18.52 -4.01
N LEU A 147 4.11 -17.68 -4.22
CA LEU A 147 4.08 -16.26 -3.87
C LEU A 147 3.05 -15.51 -4.74
N GLU A 148 3.03 -15.75 -6.04
CA GLU A 148 2.07 -15.15 -6.96
C GLU A 148 0.63 -15.51 -6.58
N MET A 149 0.33 -16.79 -6.32
CA MET A 149 -0.98 -17.23 -5.86
C MET A 149 -1.38 -16.57 -4.53
N TYR A 150 -0.46 -16.51 -3.58
CA TYR A 150 -0.71 -15.88 -2.29
C TYR A 150 -0.97 -14.37 -2.42
N CYS A 151 -0.17 -13.66 -3.22
CA CYS A 151 -0.36 -12.23 -3.48
C CYS A 151 -1.71 -11.95 -4.15
N GLN A 152 -2.09 -12.70 -5.19
CA GLN A 152 -3.38 -12.55 -5.87
C GLN A 152 -4.56 -12.76 -4.91
N GLY A 153 -4.53 -13.84 -4.13
CA GLY A 153 -5.55 -14.12 -3.13
C GLY A 153 -5.64 -13.02 -2.06
N SER A 154 -4.50 -12.56 -1.56
CA SER A 154 -4.41 -11.50 -0.54
C SER A 154 -4.98 -10.17 -1.04
N ILE A 155 -4.68 -9.78 -2.29
CA ILE A 155 -5.21 -8.56 -2.90
C ILE A 155 -6.71 -8.68 -3.10
N TYR A 156 -7.18 -9.81 -3.64
CA TYR A 156 -8.60 -10.05 -3.82
C TYR A 156 -9.37 -9.91 -2.50
N MET A 157 -8.91 -10.54 -1.42
CA MET A 157 -9.55 -10.47 -0.10
C MET A 157 -9.48 -9.06 0.49
N THR A 158 -8.37 -8.35 0.33
CA THR A 158 -8.22 -6.94 0.72
C THR A 158 -9.26 -6.06 0.03
N VAL A 159 -9.43 -6.22 -1.29
CA VAL A 159 -10.43 -5.48 -2.07
C VAL A 159 -11.85 -5.80 -1.61
N GLN A 160 -12.18 -7.08 -1.33
CA GLN A 160 -13.50 -7.44 -0.81
C GLN A 160 -13.77 -6.78 0.56
N TRP A 161 -12.75 -6.67 1.41
CA TRP A 161 -12.85 -5.99 2.70
C TRP A 161 -13.03 -4.47 2.53
N VAL A 162 -12.24 -3.83 1.70
CA VAL A 162 -12.36 -2.39 1.38
C VAL A 162 -13.74 -2.05 0.81
N LEU A 163 -14.27 -2.89 -0.05
CA LEU A 163 -15.61 -2.71 -0.64
C LEU A 163 -16.75 -3.04 0.33
N GLY A 164 -16.45 -3.54 1.54
CA GLY A 164 -17.43 -3.91 2.57
C GLY A 164 -18.15 -5.23 2.31
N LYS A 165 -17.68 -6.04 1.35
CA LYS A 165 -18.21 -7.38 1.05
C LYS A 165 -17.67 -8.45 2.02
N LEU A 166 -16.47 -8.23 2.55
CA LEU A 166 -15.86 -8.99 3.64
C LEU A 166 -15.87 -8.12 4.90
N LYS A 167 -16.34 -8.67 6.02
CA LYS A 167 -16.34 -7.99 7.33
C LYS A 167 -15.14 -8.45 8.15
N GLY A 168 -14.70 -7.63 9.07
CA GLY A 168 -13.62 -7.93 10.00
C GLY A 168 -12.84 -6.67 10.39
N THR A 169 -12.14 -6.74 11.52
CA THR A 169 -11.19 -5.70 11.93
C THR A 169 -9.88 -5.84 11.15
N PRO A 170 -9.02 -4.81 11.13
CA PRO A 170 -7.67 -4.91 10.57
C PRO A 170 -6.88 -6.13 11.08
N GLU A 171 -7.00 -6.43 12.38
CA GLU A 171 -6.33 -7.56 13.03
C GLU A 171 -6.86 -8.91 12.53
N GLU A 172 -8.19 -9.04 12.39
CA GLU A 172 -8.83 -10.27 11.91
C GLU A 172 -8.45 -10.55 10.45
N ILE A 173 -8.43 -9.53 9.61
CA ILE A 173 -8.01 -9.66 8.21
C ILE A 173 -6.53 -10.02 8.12
N ALA A 174 -5.67 -9.32 8.88
CA ALA A 174 -4.24 -9.62 8.93
C ALA A 174 -3.99 -11.06 9.40
N ARG A 175 -4.70 -11.52 10.44
CA ARG A 175 -4.62 -12.89 10.95
C ARG A 175 -5.00 -13.90 9.87
N SER A 176 -6.13 -13.70 9.22
CA SER A 176 -6.61 -14.59 8.16
C SER A 176 -5.63 -14.70 6.98
N LEU A 177 -4.97 -13.61 6.62
CA LEU A 177 -3.95 -13.64 5.57
C LEU A 177 -2.69 -14.39 6.01
N VAL A 178 -2.26 -14.25 7.27
CA VAL A 178 -1.13 -15.03 7.80
C VAL A 178 -1.48 -16.52 7.84
N ASP A 179 -2.67 -16.87 8.31
CA ASP A 179 -3.12 -18.26 8.41
C ASP A 179 -3.29 -18.93 7.02
N ALA A 180 -3.60 -18.14 5.98
CA ALA A 180 -3.71 -18.60 4.59
C ALA A 180 -2.36 -18.74 3.86
N MET A 181 -1.25 -18.36 4.49
CA MET A 181 0.06 -18.39 3.84
C MET A 181 0.54 -19.84 3.61
N PRO A 182 1.01 -20.19 2.39
CA PRO A 182 1.59 -21.50 2.12
C PRO A 182 2.75 -21.83 3.04
N LEU A 183 2.81 -23.06 3.57
CA LEU A 183 3.84 -23.52 4.52
C LEU A 183 5.27 -23.22 4.03
N LYS A 184 5.55 -23.44 2.74
CA LYS A 184 6.87 -23.15 2.18
C LYS A 184 7.24 -21.67 2.19
N LEU A 185 6.27 -20.76 1.99
CA LEU A 185 6.50 -19.33 2.16
C LEU A 185 6.73 -19.00 3.63
N MET A 186 5.95 -19.59 4.54
CA MET A 186 6.15 -19.43 5.99
C MET A 186 7.55 -19.85 6.42
N GLU A 187 8.06 -20.97 5.91
CA GLU A 187 9.44 -21.46 6.21
C GLU A 187 10.48 -20.46 5.73
N VAL A 188 10.37 -19.97 4.50
CA VAL A 188 11.29 -18.97 3.94
C VAL A 188 11.26 -17.70 4.78
N PHE A 189 10.10 -17.18 5.12
CA PHE A 189 9.98 -15.97 5.92
C PHE A 189 10.52 -16.13 7.35
N LYS A 190 10.38 -17.30 7.95
CA LYS A 190 11.01 -17.61 9.26
C LYS A 190 12.54 -17.58 9.18
N VAL A 191 13.12 -18.19 8.16
CA VAL A 191 14.59 -18.19 7.94
C VAL A 191 15.10 -16.77 7.70
N LEU A 192 14.29 -15.92 7.09
CA LEU A 192 14.61 -14.51 6.81
C LEU A 192 14.47 -13.60 8.05
N ASN A 193 14.22 -14.15 9.25
CA ASN A 193 13.87 -13.39 10.46
C ASN A 193 12.64 -12.49 10.30
N LEU A 194 11.78 -12.78 9.33
CA LEU A 194 10.44 -12.21 9.22
C LEU A 194 9.52 -13.12 10.06
N SER A 195 9.53 -12.96 11.36
CA SER A 195 8.64 -13.71 12.25
C SER A 195 7.20 -13.50 11.81
N LEU A 196 6.39 -14.58 11.73
CA LEU A 196 5.00 -14.48 11.30
C LEU A 196 4.10 -13.90 12.39
N ILE A 197 4.43 -14.24 13.65
CA ILE A 197 3.69 -13.82 14.85
C ILE A 197 4.64 -13.99 16.04
N HIS A 198 4.56 -13.14 17.05
CA HIS A 198 5.13 -13.46 18.36
C HIS A 198 4.40 -14.68 18.92
N ILE A 199 5.05 -15.83 18.90
CA ILE A 199 4.59 -17.00 19.63
C ILE A 199 4.99 -16.75 21.08
N SER A 200 4.09 -16.22 21.89
CA SER A 200 4.17 -16.41 23.33
C SER A 200 4.16 -17.92 23.54
N GLU A 201 5.26 -18.50 24.06
CA GLU A 201 5.31 -19.91 24.42
C GLU A 201 4.06 -20.28 25.22
N PRO A 202 3.37 -21.39 24.87
CA PRO A 202 2.26 -21.84 25.69
C PRO A 202 2.85 -22.13 27.07
N THR A 203 2.34 -21.42 28.07
CA THR A 203 2.66 -21.66 29.48
C THR A 203 2.53 -23.17 29.71
N ARG A 204 3.65 -23.84 29.96
CA ARG A 204 3.64 -25.24 30.37
C ARG A 204 2.74 -25.32 31.60
N LEU A 205 1.53 -25.81 31.42
CA LEU A 205 0.72 -26.30 32.53
C LEU A 205 1.51 -27.38 33.21
N ARG A 206 2.15 -27.04 34.33
CA ARG A 206 2.65 -28.06 35.26
C ARG A 206 1.43 -28.79 35.80
N CYS A 207 1.19 -30.00 35.27
CA CYS A 207 0.34 -30.95 35.97
C CYS A 207 1.03 -31.29 37.27
N ILE A 208 0.37 -30.95 38.39
CA ILE A 208 0.61 -31.49 39.73
C ILE A 208 -0.18 -32.79 39.85
#